data_269a37afaf932020fe4df8f497caf592
#
_entry.id   269a37afaf932020fe4df8f497caf592
#
_cell.length_a   1.000
_cell.length_b   1.000
_cell.length_c   1.000
_cell.angle_alpha   90.00
_cell.angle_beta   90.00
_cell.angle_gamma   90.00
#
_symmetry.space_group_name_H-M   'P 1'
#
loop_
_entity.id
_entity.type
_entity.pdbx_description
1 polymer ?
#
loop_
_entity_poly.entity_id
_entity_poly.type
_entity_poly.pdbx_seq_one_letter_code
_entity_poly.pdbx_strand_id
1 'polypeptide(L)'
;MHILILGAGVIGVTTAYELLKAGHKVTVIDRQPKPALDTSFGNAGLIAPGHSYAWTTPKLPGNLFSSLYDKKRAFRFKFQWDPVMWYWGIQFIRQCTQKKMAENTLRKHRLSSYSQECFHQLIDETDIKYYANKKGLIYFF
;
A
#
# COMPACT_ATOMS: atom_id res chain seq x y z
N MET A 1 9.08 14.87 22.12
CA MET A 1 9.21 15.80 20.95
C MET A 1 7.83 16.26 20.54
N HIS A 2 7.73 17.37 19.77
CA HIS A 2 6.50 17.76 19.09
C HIS A 2 6.64 17.42 17.60
N ILE A 3 5.73 16.59 17.07
CA ILE A 3 5.80 16.04 15.71
C ILE A 3 4.59 16.54 14.93
N LEU A 4 4.84 17.03 13.72
CA LEU A 4 3.81 17.46 12.78
C LEU A 4 3.62 16.39 11.70
N ILE A 5 2.39 15.95 11.48
CA ILE A 5 2.01 14.99 10.44
C ILE A 5 1.17 15.72 9.40
N LEU A 6 1.54 15.58 8.13
CA LEU A 6 0.79 16.12 7.01
C LEU A 6 -0.06 15.02 6.37
N GLY A 7 -1.38 15.17 6.47
CA GLY A 7 -2.38 14.24 5.99
C GLY A 7 -3.03 13.42 7.10
N ALA A 8 -4.36 13.46 7.17
CA ALA A 8 -5.19 12.72 8.14
C ALA A 8 -5.90 11.51 7.48
N GLY A 9 -5.28 10.88 6.48
CA GLY A 9 -5.69 9.58 5.98
C GLY A 9 -5.31 8.46 6.96
N VAL A 10 -5.57 7.20 6.61
CA VAL A 10 -5.29 6.05 7.48
C VAL A 10 -3.84 6.02 7.96
N ILE A 11 -2.87 6.31 7.09
CA ILE A 11 -1.45 6.32 7.46
C ILE A 11 -1.16 7.43 8.48
N GLY A 12 -1.62 8.66 8.24
CA GLY A 12 -1.37 9.77 9.14
C GLY A 12 -2.01 9.58 10.52
N VAL A 13 -3.23 9.06 10.57
CA VAL A 13 -3.95 8.81 11.83
C VAL A 13 -3.29 7.69 12.64
N THR A 14 -2.94 6.57 12.00
CA THR A 14 -2.27 5.46 12.70
C THR A 14 -0.86 5.83 13.16
N THR A 15 -0.12 6.60 12.35
CA THR A 15 1.19 7.15 12.75
C THR A 15 1.05 8.09 13.96
N ALA A 16 0.03 8.96 13.97
CA ALA A 16 -0.23 9.84 15.10
C ALA A 16 -0.53 9.06 16.38
N TYR A 17 -1.35 8.01 16.27
CA TYR A 17 -1.69 7.14 17.39
C TYR A 17 -0.45 6.49 18.00
N GLU A 18 0.40 5.87 17.19
CA GLU A 18 1.62 5.20 17.69
C GLU A 18 2.62 6.20 18.30
N LEU A 19 2.75 7.40 17.72
CA LEU A 19 3.63 8.43 18.28
C LEU A 19 3.09 8.99 19.61
N LEU A 20 1.76 9.10 19.78
CA LEU A 20 1.15 9.47 21.05
C LEU A 20 1.40 8.39 22.12
N LYS A 21 1.28 7.10 21.78
CA LYS A 21 1.63 5.96 22.66
C LYS A 21 3.11 6.01 23.07
N ALA A 22 3.97 6.43 22.16
CA ALA A 22 5.40 6.62 22.44
C ALA A 22 5.73 7.89 23.27
N GLY A 23 4.71 8.62 23.76
CA GLY A 23 4.88 9.79 24.61
C GLY A 23 5.22 11.10 23.88
N HIS A 24 5.00 11.15 22.57
CA HIS A 24 5.23 12.38 21.79
C HIS A 24 3.99 13.26 21.74
N LYS A 25 4.20 14.57 21.62
CA LYS A 25 3.14 15.52 21.26
C LYS A 25 2.97 15.51 19.75
N VAL A 26 1.75 15.31 19.25
CA VAL A 26 1.49 15.20 17.82
C VAL A 26 0.45 16.23 17.38
N THR A 27 0.68 16.85 16.23
CA THR A 27 -0.31 17.66 15.51
C THR A 27 -0.49 17.08 14.12
N VAL A 28 -1.73 16.82 13.72
CA VAL A 28 -2.06 16.36 12.37
C VAL A 28 -2.72 17.50 11.61
N ILE A 29 -2.24 17.77 10.40
CA ILE A 29 -2.82 18.79 9.51
C ILE A 29 -3.28 18.09 8.23
N ASP A 30 -4.51 18.41 7.82
CA ASP A 30 -5.07 17.93 6.54
C ASP A 30 -5.72 19.09 5.79
N ARG A 31 -5.77 19.00 4.49
CA ARG A 31 -6.49 19.92 3.62
C ARG A 31 -8.02 19.77 3.72
N GLN A 32 -8.48 18.61 4.16
CA GLN A 32 -9.88 18.27 4.33
C GLN A 32 -10.36 18.68 5.74
N PRO A 33 -11.64 19.03 5.91
CA PRO A 33 -12.19 19.47 7.20
C PRO A 33 -12.32 18.32 8.22
N LYS A 34 -12.22 17.07 7.79
CA LYS A 34 -12.30 15.87 8.65
C LYS A 34 -11.29 14.83 8.19
N PRO A 35 -10.84 13.94 9.10
CA PRO A 35 -9.97 12.83 8.71
C PRO A 35 -10.64 11.87 7.72
N ALA A 36 -9.82 11.18 6.93
CA ALA A 36 -10.19 10.11 6.02
C ALA A 36 -11.22 10.46 4.93
N LEU A 37 -11.39 11.72 4.56
CA LEU A 37 -12.33 12.14 3.51
C LEU A 37 -11.82 11.97 2.06
N ASP A 38 -10.61 11.45 1.87
CA ASP A 38 -10.02 11.21 0.55
C ASP A 38 -9.93 9.69 0.27
N THR A 39 -8.83 9.20 -0.27
CA THR A 39 -8.59 7.80 -0.64
C THR A 39 -8.91 6.81 0.49
N SER A 40 -8.66 7.17 1.75
CA SER A 40 -8.99 6.33 2.90
C SER A 40 -10.49 6.11 3.11
N PHE A 41 -11.34 7.01 2.63
CA PHE A 41 -12.80 6.82 2.65
C PHE A 41 -13.27 5.80 1.62
N GLY A 42 -12.69 5.84 0.42
CA GLY A 42 -13.05 4.99 -0.71
C GLY A 42 -12.19 3.73 -0.87
N ASN A 43 -11.63 3.19 0.21
CA ASN A 43 -10.83 1.97 0.15
C ASN A 43 -11.69 0.70 0.12
N ALA A 44 -11.07 -0.43 -0.24
CA ALA A 44 -11.76 -1.73 -0.30
C ALA A 44 -12.01 -2.37 1.08
N GLY A 45 -11.49 -1.83 2.17
CA GLY A 45 -11.61 -2.36 3.52
C GLY A 45 -11.01 -3.76 3.70
N LEU A 46 -10.07 -4.16 2.83
CA LEU A 46 -9.53 -5.50 2.79
C LEU A 46 -8.15 -5.57 3.45
N ILE A 47 -8.02 -6.42 4.49
CA ILE A 47 -6.74 -6.76 5.12
C ILE A 47 -6.42 -8.20 4.74
N ALA A 48 -5.54 -8.37 3.75
CA ALA A 48 -5.19 -9.68 3.18
C ALA A 48 -3.67 -9.82 2.99
N PRO A 49 -2.89 -10.13 4.05
CA PRO A 49 -1.44 -10.34 3.94
C PRO A 49 -1.06 -11.40 2.91
N GLY A 50 -1.87 -12.43 2.74
CA GLY A 50 -1.68 -13.48 1.72
C GLY A 50 -1.74 -12.99 0.28
N HIS A 51 -2.26 -11.78 0.02
CA HIS A 51 -2.30 -11.14 -1.30
C HIS A 51 -1.18 -10.11 -1.51
N SER A 52 -0.02 -10.33 -0.92
CA SER A 52 1.13 -9.41 -0.93
C SER A 52 2.12 -9.65 -2.06
N TYR A 53 1.68 -10.17 -3.21
CA TYR A 53 2.56 -10.44 -4.34
C TYR A 53 3.26 -9.18 -4.86
N ALA A 54 4.53 -9.34 -5.26
CA ALA A 54 5.25 -8.27 -5.93
C ALA A 54 4.70 -8.07 -7.35
N TRP A 55 4.56 -6.82 -7.78
CA TRP A 55 4.12 -6.50 -9.15
C TRP A 55 5.19 -6.75 -10.20
N THR A 56 6.45 -6.84 -9.78
CA THR A 56 7.62 -7.07 -10.63
C THR A 56 7.71 -8.54 -11.06
N THR A 57 6.73 -9.02 -11.83
CA THR A 57 6.75 -10.40 -12.33
C THR A 57 7.64 -10.51 -13.57
N PRO A 58 8.27 -11.68 -13.85
CA PRO A 58 9.07 -11.89 -15.06
C PRO A 58 8.30 -11.70 -16.36
N LYS A 59 6.97 -11.89 -16.34
CA LYS A 59 6.08 -11.69 -17.50
C LYS A 59 5.77 -10.22 -17.78
N LEU A 60 6.03 -9.33 -16.82
CA LEU A 60 5.60 -7.94 -16.90
C LEU A 60 6.26 -7.15 -18.03
N PRO A 61 7.57 -7.25 -18.32
CA PRO A 61 8.16 -6.54 -19.45
C PRO A 61 7.49 -6.88 -20.78
N GLY A 62 7.22 -8.16 -21.06
CA GLY A 62 6.47 -8.58 -22.25
C GLY A 62 5.04 -8.04 -22.29
N ASN A 63 4.37 -8.00 -21.13
CA ASN A 63 3.02 -7.43 -21.02
C ASN A 63 3.00 -5.90 -21.23
N LEU A 64 4.04 -5.18 -20.84
CA LEU A 64 4.17 -3.75 -21.11
C LEU A 64 4.32 -3.46 -22.59
N PHE A 65 5.16 -4.21 -23.30
CA PHE A 65 5.27 -4.08 -24.75
C PHE A 65 3.95 -4.38 -25.48
N SER A 66 3.23 -5.42 -25.08
CA SER A 66 1.94 -5.72 -25.68
C SER A 66 0.85 -4.71 -25.33
N SER A 67 0.95 -3.99 -24.21
CA SER A 67 0.00 -2.94 -23.83
C SER A 67 0.07 -1.68 -24.70
N LEU A 68 1.17 -1.49 -25.43
CA LEU A 68 1.30 -0.41 -26.43
C LEU A 68 0.33 -0.60 -27.61
N TYR A 69 -0.02 -1.84 -27.92
CA TYR A 69 -0.89 -2.19 -29.06
C TYR A 69 -2.32 -2.53 -28.64
N ASP A 70 -2.56 -2.90 -27.38
CA ASP A 70 -3.87 -3.34 -26.88
C ASP A 70 -4.48 -2.34 -25.89
N LYS A 71 -5.48 -1.58 -26.36
CA LYS A 71 -6.20 -0.55 -25.58
C LYS A 71 -7.04 -1.09 -24.41
N LYS A 72 -7.27 -2.41 -24.34
CA LYS A 72 -8.12 -3.06 -23.31
C LYS A 72 -7.33 -3.48 -22.06
N ARG A 73 -6.02 -3.32 -22.03
CA ARG A 73 -5.21 -3.73 -20.88
C ARG A 73 -5.24 -2.73 -19.74
N ALA A 74 -5.15 -3.25 -18.51
CA ALA A 74 -5.19 -2.47 -17.28
C ALA A 74 -4.01 -1.50 -17.11
N PHE A 75 -2.86 -1.80 -17.73
CA PHE A 75 -1.67 -0.94 -17.68
C PHE A 75 -1.58 -0.12 -18.96
N ARG A 76 -1.55 1.19 -18.83
CA ARG A 76 -1.30 2.12 -19.95
C ARG A 76 0.01 2.84 -19.70
N PHE A 77 0.94 2.70 -20.63
CA PHE A 77 2.19 3.46 -20.63
C PHE A 77 1.99 4.72 -21.48
N LYS A 78 2.15 5.89 -20.85
CA LYS A 78 2.19 7.16 -21.57
C LYS A 78 3.63 7.58 -21.75
N PHE A 79 4.07 7.67 -23.00
CA PHE A 79 5.41 8.15 -23.32
C PHE A 79 5.56 9.61 -22.86
N GLN A 80 6.58 9.89 -22.06
CA GLN A 80 6.95 11.24 -21.64
C GLN A 80 8.46 11.40 -21.70
N TRP A 81 8.93 12.59 -22.10
CA TRP A 81 10.34 12.95 -22.08
C TRP A 81 10.75 13.36 -20.66
N ASP A 82 10.82 12.39 -19.76
CA ASP A 82 11.27 12.58 -18.38
C ASP A 82 12.39 11.59 -18.06
N PRO A 83 13.64 12.06 -17.92
CA PRO A 83 14.79 11.20 -17.61
C PRO A 83 14.62 10.43 -16.29
N VAL A 84 13.94 11.03 -15.30
CA VAL A 84 13.69 10.38 -13.99
C VAL A 84 12.75 9.20 -14.17
N MET A 85 11.68 9.37 -14.97
CA MET A 85 10.76 8.29 -15.29
C MET A 85 11.47 7.14 -16.03
N TRP A 86 12.35 7.44 -16.97
CA TRP A 86 13.10 6.41 -17.70
C TRP A 86 14.09 5.66 -16.80
N TYR A 87 14.81 6.39 -15.95
CA TYR A 87 15.71 5.78 -14.96
C TYR A 87 14.93 4.84 -14.02
N TRP A 88 13.79 5.31 -13.48
CA TRP A 88 12.91 4.49 -12.66
C TRP A 88 12.41 3.25 -13.41
N GLY A 89 11.98 3.41 -14.66
CA GLY A 89 11.51 2.30 -15.49
C GLY A 89 12.56 1.21 -15.71
N ILE A 90 13.82 1.60 -15.97
CA ILE A 90 14.94 0.66 -16.07
C ILE A 90 15.15 -0.08 -14.75
N GLN A 91 15.18 0.62 -13.62
CA GLN A 91 15.31 -0.01 -12.31
C GLN A 91 14.16 -0.97 -12.02
N PHE A 92 12.95 -0.58 -12.38
CA PHE A 92 11.76 -1.43 -12.22
C PHE A 92 11.87 -2.72 -13.06
N ILE A 93 12.26 -2.65 -14.32
CA ILE A 93 12.47 -3.82 -15.19
C ILE A 93 13.55 -4.75 -14.62
N ARG A 94 14.62 -4.19 -14.05
CA ARG A 94 15.68 -4.98 -13.38
C ARG A 94 15.18 -5.79 -12.20
N GLN A 95 14.05 -5.40 -11.59
CA GLN A 95 13.40 -6.17 -10.53
C GLN A 95 12.48 -7.28 -11.06
N CYS A 96 12.19 -7.32 -12.37
CA CYS A 96 11.28 -8.30 -12.98
C CYS A 96 11.95 -9.66 -13.24
N THR A 97 12.65 -10.20 -12.24
CA THR A 97 13.23 -11.53 -12.27
C THR A 97 12.55 -12.44 -11.25
N GLN A 98 12.54 -13.75 -11.48
CA GLN A 98 11.93 -14.72 -10.55
C GLN A 98 12.49 -14.58 -9.13
N LYS A 99 13.81 -14.48 -9.01
CA LYS A 99 14.48 -14.31 -7.72
C LYS A 99 14.03 -13.02 -7.01
N LYS A 100 14.07 -11.89 -7.70
CA LYS A 100 13.66 -10.58 -7.13
C LYS A 100 12.18 -10.54 -6.79
N MET A 101 11.34 -11.13 -7.63
CA MET A 101 9.91 -11.26 -7.35
C MET A 101 9.67 -12.03 -6.05
N ALA A 102 10.33 -13.17 -5.85
CA ALA A 102 10.20 -13.97 -4.63
C ALA A 102 10.69 -13.20 -3.39
N GLU A 103 11.87 -12.58 -3.45
CA GLU A 103 12.43 -11.76 -2.36
C GLU A 103 11.49 -10.59 -2.00
N ASN A 104 11.01 -9.86 -2.99
CA ASN A 104 10.13 -8.70 -2.78
C ASN A 104 8.75 -9.12 -2.26
N THR A 105 8.21 -10.25 -2.73
CA THR A 105 6.97 -10.83 -2.22
C THR A 105 7.11 -11.20 -0.74
N LEU A 106 8.21 -11.86 -0.37
CA LEU A 106 8.46 -12.23 1.02
C LEU A 106 8.58 -11.00 1.94
N ARG A 107 9.30 -9.95 1.49
CA ARG A 107 9.42 -8.69 2.25
C ARG A 107 8.05 -8.03 2.46
N LYS A 108 7.26 -7.94 1.39
CA LYS A 108 5.88 -7.40 1.46
C LYS A 108 5.00 -8.23 2.39
N HIS A 109 5.05 -9.54 2.30
CA HIS A 109 4.27 -10.43 3.13
C HIS A 109 4.59 -10.25 4.62
N ARG A 110 5.88 -10.21 4.98
CA ARG A 110 6.31 -9.96 6.37
C ARG A 110 5.78 -8.63 6.91
N LEU A 111 5.90 -7.56 6.11
CA LEU A 111 5.40 -6.25 6.50
C LEU A 111 3.87 -6.24 6.63
N SER A 112 3.16 -6.88 5.71
CA SER A 112 1.69 -6.96 5.72
C SER A 112 1.17 -7.77 6.92
N SER A 113 1.85 -8.87 7.27
CA SER A 113 1.51 -9.69 8.44
C SER A 113 1.73 -8.91 9.75
N TYR A 114 2.87 -8.22 9.87
CA TYR A 114 3.14 -7.34 11.00
C TYR A 114 2.10 -6.22 11.11
N SER A 115 1.74 -5.59 9.99
CA SER A 115 0.69 -4.57 9.94
C SER A 115 -0.68 -5.10 10.39
N GLN A 116 -1.00 -6.35 10.03
CA GLN A 116 -2.24 -7.00 10.49
C GLN A 116 -2.23 -7.23 12.00
N GLU A 117 -1.09 -7.66 12.57
CA GLU A 117 -0.93 -7.83 14.01
C GLU A 117 -1.12 -6.50 14.75
N CYS A 118 -0.46 -5.43 14.30
CA CYS A 118 -0.63 -4.08 14.85
C CYS A 118 -2.09 -3.59 14.75
N PHE A 119 -2.77 -3.91 13.66
CA PHE A 119 -4.18 -3.55 13.49
C PHE A 119 -5.09 -4.28 14.48
N HIS A 120 -4.85 -5.58 14.75
CA HIS A 120 -5.60 -6.32 15.76
C HIS A 120 -5.36 -5.74 17.17
N GLN A 121 -4.10 -5.43 17.52
CA GLN A 121 -3.76 -4.79 18.78
C GLN A 121 -4.46 -3.43 18.95
N LEU A 122 -4.46 -2.59 17.90
CA LEU A 122 -5.14 -1.30 17.90
C LEU A 122 -6.65 -1.45 18.17
N ILE A 123 -7.30 -2.46 17.57
CA ILE A 123 -8.72 -2.72 17.78
C ILE A 123 -8.99 -3.15 19.21
N ASP A 124 -8.17 -4.04 19.75
CA ASP A 124 -8.32 -4.55 21.12
C ASP A 124 -8.07 -3.43 22.15
N GLU A 125 -7.17 -2.49 21.87
CA GLU A 125 -6.87 -1.35 22.74
C GLU A 125 -7.93 -0.24 22.70
N THR A 126 -8.62 -0.06 21.57
CA THR A 126 -9.47 1.12 21.35
C THR A 126 -10.96 0.83 21.34
N ASP A 127 -11.37 -0.44 21.35
CA ASP A 127 -12.77 -0.90 21.24
C ASP A 127 -13.56 -0.20 20.09
N ILE A 128 -12.88 0.08 18.97
CA ILE A 128 -13.49 0.71 17.81
C ILE A 128 -14.51 -0.23 17.17
N LYS A 129 -15.77 0.19 17.11
CA LYS A 129 -16.84 -0.55 16.45
C LYS A 129 -16.87 -0.27 14.97
N TYR A 130 -16.71 -1.29 14.15
CA TYR A 130 -16.76 -1.22 12.69
C TYR A 130 -17.36 -2.50 12.11
N TYR A 131 -17.75 -2.46 10.82
CA TYR A 131 -18.29 -3.64 10.13
C TYR A 131 -17.16 -4.63 9.83
N ALA A 132 -16.76 -5.41 10.85
CA ALA A 132 -15.72 -6.42 10.70
C ALA A 132 -16.30 -7.74 10.19
N ASN A 133 -15.64 -8.32 9.17
CA ASN A 133 -15.89 -9.69 8.74
C ASN A 133 -14.56 -10.47 8.79
N LYS A 134 -14.45 -11.40 9.74
CA LYS A 134 -13.23 -12.21 9.96
C LYS A 134 -13.33 -13.64 9.39
N LYS A 135 -14.21 -13.86 8.39
CA LYS A 135 -14.44 -15.20 7.81
C LYS A 135 -13.31 -15.69 6.89
N GLY A 136 -12.29 -14.88 6.70
CA GLY A 136 -11.20 -15.18 5.78
C GLY A 136 -11.52 -14.79 4.35
N LEU A 137 -10.54 -15.03 3.45
CA LEU A 137 -10.63 -14.72 2.04
C LEU A 137 -10.07 -15.88 1.23
N ILE A 138 -10.82 -16.35 0.26
CA ILE A 138 -10.41 -17.42 -0.65
C ILE A 138 -10.24 -16.83 -2.03
N TYR A 139 -9.07 -17.07 -2.64
CA TYR A 139 -8.79 -16.72 -4.03
C TYR A 139 -8.94 -17.95 -4.90
N PHE A 140 -9.69 -17.84 -5.99
CA PHE A 140 -9.76 -18.83 -7.06
C PHE A 140 -8.92 -18.33 -8.23
N PHE A 141 -8.03 -19.19 -8.77
CA PHE A 141 -7.15 -18.90 -9.91
C PHE A 141 -7.54 -19.75 -11.11
#